data_16c5befb15758c4da87cbaa5b36faf3b
#
_entry.id   16c5befb15758c4da87cbaa5b36faf3b
#
_cell.length_a   1.000
_cell.length_b   1.000
_cell.length_c   1.000
_cell.angle_alpha   90.00
_cell.angle_beta   90.00
_cell.angle_gamma   90.00
#
_symmetry.space_group_name_H-M   'P 1'
#
loop_
_entity.id
_entity.type
_entity.pdbx_description
1 polymer ?
#
loop_
_entity_poly.entity_id
_entity_poly.type
_entity_poly.pdbx_seq_one_letter_code
_entity_poly.pdbx_strand_id
1 'polypeptide(L)'
;MNTTRRDFLTAVTLALAGTRFHGAYAQTGGNGTTGGNFRWIYADPNSAKEFKDFLVNVFHLYPEDDLQALIQQAVAADTADEEIYRTVQAQLGDIKPFLGDLTYSLPTLSKQKTVLADQTVELVGKDRRIDGYFEVGSNGRFLDSLEEHLDIAGDSFSMNDRAPTYSLVDVLDRGQITKIGAFVALNDYRPAIAELPKNSVDLATVFIGFHHCPIDLREEFIGGIRDVLRLGGALVVRDHDAHDERMWRMVALAHDVFNMGTQETWDYNARERRHFYPLDTLHGLLTRSGFRTDGRRLLQDGDPTLNSLMLYTKA
;
A
#
# COMPACT_ATOMS: atom_id res chain seq x y z
N MET A 1 -17.94 -8.01 29.15
CA MET A 1 -18.22 -7.29 27.90
C MET A 1 -18.24 -8.32 26.80
N ASN A 2 -19.44 -8.66 26.32
CA ASN A 2 -19.59 -9.64 25.24
C ASN A 2 -19.30 -8.92 23.92
N THR A 3 -18.09 -9.05 23.41
CA THR A 3 -17.77 -8.70 22.02
C THR A 3 -18.58 -9.64 21.13
N THR A 4 -19.48 -9.09 20.32
CA THR A 4 -20.28 -9.91 19.43
C THR A 4 -19.42 -10.49 18.32
N ARG A 5 -19.78 -11.66 17.81
CA ARG A 5 -19.11 -12.33 16.67
C ARG A 5 -18.97 -11.42 15.45
N ARG A 6 -19.85 -10.43 15.34
CA ARG A 6 -19.86 -9.39 14.30
C ARG A 6 -18.70 -8.39 14.48
N ASP A 7 -18.36 -8.02 15.72
CA ASP A 7 -17.27 -7.11 16.04
C ASP A 7 -15.90 -7.75 15.79
N PHE A 8 -15.78 -9.07 16.00
CA PHE A 8 -14.57 -9.82 15.71
C PHE A 8 -14.33 -9.93 14.19
N LEU A 9 -15.37 -10.25 13.41
CA LEU A 9 -15.28 -10.35 11.94
C LEU A 9 -14.97 -8.99 11.29
N THR A 10 -15.55 -7.91 11.80
CA THR A 10 -15.25 -6.54 11.35
C THR A 10 -13.81 -6.14 11.66
N ALA A 11 -13.27 -6.61 12.79
CA ALA A 11 -11.89 -6.32 13.18
C ALA A 11 -10.86 -6.96 12.25
N VAL A 12 -11.08 -8.20 11.80
CA VAL A 12 -10.15 -8.91 10.92
C VAL A 12 -10.20 -8.35 9.47
N THR A 13 -11.38 -7.93 9.02
CA THR A 13 -11.51 -7.29 7.70
C THR A 13 -10.84 -5.91 7.65
N LEU A 14 -10.85 -5.17 8.75
CA LEU A 14 -10.11 -3.89 8.90
C LEU A 14 -8.59 -4.07 8.99
N ALA A 15 -8.11 -5.26 9.35
CA ALA A 15 -6.68 -5.54 9.50
C ALA A 15 -5.88 -5.48 8.19
N LEU A 16 -6.55 -5.59 7.05
CA LEU A 16 -5.93 -5.49 5.72
C LEU A 16 -6.13 -4.13 5.07
N ALA A 17 -7.00 -3.30 5.63
CA ALA A 17 -7.09 -1.90 5.25
C ALA A 17 -5.75 -1.25 5.60
N GLY A 18 -4.85 -1.18 4.63
CA GLY A 18 -3.70 -0.31 4.73
C GLY A 18 -4.19 1.06 5.19
N THR A 19 -3.45 1.64 6.08
CA THR A 19 -3.54 3.00 6.60
C THR A 19 -4.70 3.85 6.08
N ARG A 20 -5.69 4.10 6.92
CA ARG A 20 -6.81 5.02 6.62
C ARG A 20 -6.25 6.43 6.45
N PHE A 21 -6.00 6.82 5.22
CA PHE A 21 -5.65 8.21 4.90
C PHE A 21 -6.92 9.08 4.99
N HIS A 22 -7.07 9.85 6.04
CA HIS A 22 -8.13 10.84 6.17
C HIS A 22 -7.67 12.19 5.60
N GLY A 23 -7.42 12.24 4.30
CA GLY A 23 -7.16 13.49 3.62
C GLY A 23 -8.30 13.82 2.65
N ALA A 24 -9.10 14.84 2.97
CA ALA A 24 -10.15 15.34 2.09
C ALA A 24 -9.55 16.22 1.00
N TYR A 25 -9.33 15.69 -0.19
CA TYR A 25 -9.20 16.52 -1.40
C TYR A 25 -9.73 15.81 -2.64
N ALA A 26 -10.48 16.56 -3.43
CA ALA A 26 -11.12 16.10 -4.65
C ALA A 26 -10.09 15.68 -5.71
N GLN A 27 -10.41 14.60 -6.42
CA GLN A 27 -9.76 14.25 -7.68
C GLN A 27 -9.79 15.47 -8.61
N THR A 28 -8.65 16.03 -8.95
CA THR A 28 -8.52 16.89 -10.11
C THR A 28 -8.08 16.04 -11.30
N GLY A 29 -9.07 15.66 -12.12
CA GLY A 29 -8.93 15.48 -13.53
C GLY A 29 -8.24 14.25 -14.06
N GLY A 30 -8.96 13.14 -14.14
CA GLY A 30 -8.85 12.30 -15.34
C GLY A 30 -9.66 12.99 -16.44
N ASN A 31 -9.01 13.41 -17.53
CA ASN A 31 -9.68 13.88 -18.72
C ASN A 31 -10.70 12.84 -19.19
N GLY A 32 -11.93 13.30 -19.43
CA GLY A 32 -13.09 12.49 -19.75
C GLY A 32 -12.86 11.47 -20.87
N THR A 33 -12.71 10.22 -20.47
CA THR A 33 -13.01 9.08 -21.30
C THR A 33 -14.29 8.43 -20.75
N THR A 34 -15.24 8.23 -21.64
CA THR A 34 -16.54 7.61 -21.35
C THR A 34 -16.36 6.17 -20.85
N GLY A 35 -16.43 5.97 -19.55
CA GLY A 35 -16.36 4.69 -18.88
C GLY A 35 -15.43 4.72 -17.66
N GLY A 36 -15.92 4.25 -16.51
CA GLY A 36 -15.13 4.09 -15.29
C GLY A 36 -14.07 2.99 -15.40
N ASN A 37 -13.24 2.81 -14.37
CA ASN A 37 -12.13 1.85 -14.35
C ASN A 37 -12.62 0.41 -14.52
N PHE A 38 -13.72 0.03 -13.86
CA PHE A 38 -14.30 -1.31 -13.98
C PHE A 38 -14.66 -1.65 -15.42
N ARG A 39 -15.44 -0.80 -16.07
CA ARG A 39 -15.87 -1.06 -17.45
C ARG A 39 -14.71 -1.02 -18.44
N TRP A 40 -13.75 -0.14 -18.24
CA TRP A 40 -12.60 -0.04 -19.13
C TRP A 40 -11.76 -1.33 -19.12
N ILE A 41 -11.45 -1.86 -17.95
CA ILE A 41 -10.66 -3.10 -17.80
C ILE A 41 -11.48 -4.32 -18.29
N TYR A 42 -12.75 -4.42 -17.92
CA TYR A 42 -13.58 -5.58 -18.25
C TYR A 42 -14.15 -5.56 -19.68
N ALA A 43 -14.02 -4.47 -20.42
CA ALA A 43 -14.35 -4.42 -21.84
C ALA A 43 -13.32 -5.15 -22.72
N ASP A 44 -12.08 -5.29 -22.26
CA ASP A 44 -11.02 -6.06 -22.93
C ASP A 44 -10.76 -7.38 -22.19
N PRO A 45 -10.99 -8.56 -22.83
CA PRO A 45 -10.78 -9.86 -22.20
C PRO A 45 -9.36 -10.11 -21.67
N ASN A 46 -8.33 -9.51 -22.32
CA ASN A 46 -6.95 -9.65 -21.87
C ASN A 46 -6.71 -8.85 -20.59
N SER A 47 -7.18 -7.61 -20.54
CA SER A 47 -7.08 -6.78 -19.34
C SER A 47 -7.87 -7.37 -18.17
N ALA A 48 -9.06 -7.94 -18.41
CA ALA A 48 -9.86 -8.63 -17.40
C ALA A 48 -9.15 -9.90 -16.87
N LYS A 49 -8.44 -10.63 -17.75
CA LYS A 49 -7.63 -11.78 -17.34
C LYS A 49 -6.44 -11.35 -16.49
N GLU A 50 -5.71 -10.33 -16.91
CA GLU A 50 -4.60 -9.78 -16.12
C GLU A 50 -5.09 -9.25 -14.75
N PHE A 51 -6.25 -8.61 -14.71
CA PHE A 51 -6.84 -8.19 -13.44
C PHE A 51 -7.19 -9.37 -12.52
N LYS A 52 -7.57 -10.52 -13.11
CA LYS A 52 -7.73 -11.77 -12.34
C LYS A 52 -6.40 -12.22 -11.71
N ASP A 53 -5.27 -12.05 -12.41
CA ASP A 53 -3.96 -12.35 -11.84
C ASP A 53 -3.65 -11.46 -10.62
N PHE A 54 -4.08 -10.20 -10.63
CA PHE A 54 -4.03 -9.34 -9.43
C PHE A 54 -4.87 -9.91 -8.28
N LEU A 55 -6.10 -10.36 -8.54
CA LEU A 55 -6.96 -10.96 -7.51
C LEU A 55 -6.31 -12.19 -6.87
N VAL A 56 -5.66 -13.03 -7.68
CA VAL A 56 -5.00 -14.29 -7.24
C VAL A 56 -3.69 -14.02 -6.49
N ASN A 57 -2.83 -13.16 -7.03
CA ASN A 57 -1.44 -13.06 -6.57
C ASN A 57 -1.22 -11.96 -5.53
N VAL A 58 -2.05 -10.92 -5.56
CA VAL A 58 -1.85 -9.71 -4.73
C VAL A 58 -2.99 -9.51 -3.74
N PHE A 59 -4.22 -9.44 -4.24
CA PHE A 59 -5.39 -9.10 -3.42
C PHE A 59 -5.78 -10.23 -2.46
N HIS A 60 -6.10 -11.40 -2.96
CA HIS A 60 -6.37 -12.68 -2.27
C HIS A 60 -7.14 -12.58 -0.94
N LEU A 61 -8.22 -11.78 -0.90
CA LEU A 61 -9.07 -11.61 0.29
C LEU A 61 -10.36 -12.43 0.24
N TYR A 62 -10.75 -12.87 -0.96
CA TYR A 62 -11.96 -13.62 -1.26
C TYR A 62 -11.63 -14.70 -2.29
N PRO A 63 -12.45 -15.76 -2.44
CA PRO A 63 -12.35 -16.68 -3.55
C PRO A 63 -12.33 -15.92 -4.88
N GLU A 64 -11.26 -16.03 -5.62
CA GLU A 64 -10.97 -15.16 -6.76
C GLU A 64 -11.92 -15.37 -7.92
N ASP A 65 -12.33 -16.62 -8.18
CA ASP A 65 -13.28 -16.97 -9.23
C ASP A 65 -14.66 -16.38 -8.92
N ASP A 66 -15.11 -16.46 -7.67
CA ASP A 66 -16.39 -15.94 -7.23
C ASP A 66 -16.38 -14.40 -7.28
N LEU A 67 -15.30 -13.77 -6.79
CA LEU A 67 -15.14 -12.31 -6.85
C LEU A 67 -15.09 -11.82 -8.30
N GLN A 68 -14.33 -12.48 -9.17
CA GLN A 68 -14.28 -12.18 -10.59
C GLN A 68 -15.66 -12.25 -11.23
N ALA A 69 -16.44 -13.29 -10.92
CA ALA A 69 -17.78 -13.46 -11.44
C ALA A 69 -18.72 -12.36 -10.95
N LEU A 70 -18.65 -11.97 -9.67
CA LEU A 70 -19.44 -10.85 -9.13
C LEU A 70 -19.13 -9.53 -9.82
N ILE A 71 -17.85 -9.22 -10.03
CA ILE A 71 -17.43 -7.98 -10.74
C ILE A 71 -17.97 -8.02 -12.17
N GLN A 72 -17.81 -9.13 -12.90
CA GLN A 72 -18.31 -9.26 -14.27
C GLN A 72 -19.83 -9.07 -14.37
N GLN A 73 -20.60 -9.63 -13.42
CA GLN A 73 -22.06 -9.47 -13.36
C GLN A 73 -22.44 -8.00 -13.12
N ALA A 74 -21.79 -7.34 -12.17
CA ALA A 74 -22.04 -5.94 -11.87
C ALA A 74 -21.69 -5.02 -13.06
N VAL A 75 -20.55 -5.25 -13.72
CA VAL A 75 -20.15 -4.51 -14.93
C VAL A 75 -21.13 -4.70 -16.09
N ALA A 76 -21.77 -5.87 -16.19
CA ALA A 76 -22.78 -6.12 -17.23
C ALA A 76 -24.11 -5.41 -16.92
N ALA A 77 -24.45 -5.21 -15.64
CA ALA A 77 -25.69 -4.59 -15.19
C ALA A 77 -25.59 -3.06 -15.08
N ASP A 78 -24.46 -2.54 -14.60
CA ASP A 78 -24.27 -1.15 -14.21
C ASP A 78 -23.23 -0.45 -15.09
N THR A 79 -23.31 0.88 -15.14
CA THR A 79 -22.43 1.70 -16.02
C THR A 79 -21.46 2.58 -15.26
N ALA A 80 -21.80 2.98 -14.02
CA ALA A 80 -20.98 3.83 -13.17
C ALA A 80 -20.15 3.01 -12.18
N ASP A 81 -18.91 3.39 -11.96
CA ASP A 81 -18.02 2.70 -11.02
C ASP A 81 -18.58 2.67 -9.60
N GLU A 82 -19.29 3.72 -9.16
CA GLU A 82 -19.95 3.75 -7.86
C GLU A 82 -21.01 2.64 -7.71
N GLU A 83 -21.85 2.47 -8.73
CA GLU A 83 -22.92 1.46 -8.72
C GLU A 83 -22.32 0.06 -8.74
N ILE A 84 -21.31 -0.18 -9.59
CA ILE A 84 -20.58 -1.44 -9.65
C ILE A 84 -19.91 -1.75 -8.30
N TYR A 85 -19.19 -0.78 -7.73
CA TYR A 85 -18.53 -0.90 -6.44
C TYR A 85 -19.51 -1.29 -5.33
N ARG A 86 -20.62 -0.55 -5.20
CA ARG A 86 -21.66 -0.80 -4.19
C ARG A 86 -22.36 -2.15 -4.39
N THR A 87 -22.64 -2.52 -5.63
CA THR A 87 -23.29 -3.79 -5.98
C THR A 87 -22.41 -4.97 -5.60
N VAL A 88 -21.12 -4.93 -5.95
CA VAL A 88 -20.18 -6.01 -5.58
C VAL A 88 -19.96 -6.04 -4.07
N GLN A 89 -19.71 -4.88 -3.44
CA GLN A 89 -19.48 -4.80 -1.99
C GLN A 89 -20.62 -5.40 -1.17
N ALA A 90 -21.88 -5.16 -1.58
CA ALA A 90 -23.04 -5.70 -0.90
C ALA A 90 -23.11 -7.25 -0.93
N GLN A 91 -22.50 -7.88 -1.92
CA GLN A 91 -22.51 -9.34 -2.12
C GLN A 91 -21.23 -10.03 -1.64
N LEU A 92 -20.19 -9.30 -1.19
CA LEU A 92 -18.94 -9.90 -0.70
C LEU A 92 -19.16 -10.87 0.46
N GLY A 93 -20.19 -10.62 1.28
CA GLY A 93 -20.54 -11.51 2.39
C GLY A 93 -21.03 -12.89 1.93
N ASP A 94 -21.60 -12.99 0.74
CA ASP A 94 -22.17 -14.24 0.21
C ASP A 94 -21.08 -15.18 -0.32
N ILE A 95 -19.96 -14.61 -0.80
CA ILE A 95 -18.80 -15.39 -1.30
C ILE A 95 -17.72 -15.60 -0.24
N LYS A 96 -17.80 -14.94 0.92
CA LYS A 96 -16.78 -15.07 1.97
C LYS A 96 -16.93 -16.40 2.71
N PRO A 97 -15.93 -17.30 2.70
CA PRO A 97 -15.97 -18.54 3.46
C PRO A 97 -16.13 -18.30 4.96
N PHE A 98 -16.69 -19.25 5.69
CA PHE A 98 -16.93 -19.17 7.15
C PHE A 98 -15.67 -18.81 7.97
N LEU A 99 -14.48 -19.23 7.52
CA LEU A 99 -13.19 -18.90 8.11
C LEU A 99 -12.33 -18.04 7.15
N GLY A 100 -12.96 -17.24 6.28
CA GLY A 100 -12.28 -16.47 5.24
C GLY A 100 -11.16 -15.58 5.75
N ASP A 101 -11.30 -15.00 6.94
CA ASP A 101 -10.24 -14.20 7.54
C ASP A 101 -8.99 -15.01 7.90
N LEU A 102 -9.16 -16.25 8.33
CA LEU A 102 -8.04 -17.16 8.63
C LEU A 102 -7.44 -17.79 7.38
N THR A 103 -8.24 -18.02 6.34
CA THR A 103 -7.81 -18.75 5.13
C THR A 103 -7.33 -17.84 4.01
N TYR A 104 -7.73 -16.58 4.01
CA TYR A 104 -7.36 -15.58 2.99
C TYR A 104 -6.59 -14.41 3.59
N SER A 105 -7.20 -13.67 4.53
CA SER A 105 -6.67 -12.38 4.98
C SER A 105 -5.34 -12.48 5.72
N LEU A 106 -5.21 -13.34 6.73
CA LEU A 106 -3.96 -13.51 7.48
C LEU A 106 -2.83 -14.12 6.64
N PRO A 107 -3.05 -15.17 5.81
CA PRO A 107 -2.02 -15.67 4.91
C PRO A 107 -1.55 -14.61 3.90
N THR A 108 -2.45 -13.78 3.36
CA THR A 108 -2.10 -12.71 2.43
C THR A 108 -1.22 -11.66 3.08
N LEU A 109 -1.56 -11.21 4.29
CA LEU A 109 -0.72 -10.28 5.04
C LEU A 109 0.67 -10.87 5.32
N SER A 110 0.73 -12.12 5.79
CA SER A 110 2.00 -12.81 6.05
C SER A 110 2.84 -12.92 4.78
N LYS A 111 2.24 -13.36 3.66
CA LYS A 111 2.92 -13.44 2.36
C LYS A 111 3.47 -12.07 1.93
N GLN A 112 2.66 -11.02 2.03
CA GLN A 112 3.09 -9.67 1.65
C GLN A 112 4.27 -9.20 2.50
N LYS A 113 4.23 -9.40 3.82
CA LYS A 113 5.34 -9.05 4.72
C LYS A 113 6.62 -9.79 4.34
N THR A 114 6.54 -11.10 4.13
CA THR A 114 7.68 -11.92 3.73
C THR A 114 8.27 -11.47 2.40
N VAL A 115 7.44 -11.29 1.36
CA VAL A 115 7.91 -10.83 0.04
C VAL A 115 8.61 -9.48 0.12
N LEU A 116 8.04 -8.52 0.85
CA LEU A 116 8.64 -7.19 0.99
C LEU A 116 9.93 -7.22 1.82
N ALA A 117 10.00 -8.07 2.86
CA ALA A 117 11.21 -8.25 3.64
C ALA A 117 12.33 -8.89 2.78
N ASP A 118 12.04 -9.98 2.08
CA ASP A 118 13.01 -10.67 1.20
C ASP A 118 13.55 -9.73 0.11
N GLN A 119 12.65 -9.01 -0.58
CA GLN A 119 13.04 -8.04 -1.60
C GLN A 119 13.84 -6.87 -1.03
N THR A 120 13.50 -6.39 0.18
CA THR A 120 14.26 -5.35 0.86
C THR A 120 15.67 -5.84 1.19
N VAL A 121 15.80 -7.05 1.71
CA VAL A 121 17.08 -7.69 2.02
C VAL A 121 17.92 -7.88 0.76
N GLU A 122 17.31 -8.29 -0.35
CA GLU A 122 18.00 -8.42 -1.65
C GLU A 122 18.57 -7.08 -2.14
N LEU A 123 17.82 -5.99 -1.95
CA LEU A 123 18.25 -4.65 -2.37
C LEU A 123 19.30 -4.03 -1.42
N VAL A 124 19.08 -4.15 -0.11
CA VAL A 124 19.92 -3.50 0.93
C VAL A 124 21.19 -4.30 1.21
N GLY A 125 21.15 -5.63 1.06
CA GLY A 125 22.22 -6.57 1.38
C GLY A 125 21.98 -7.29 2.71
N LYS A 126 22.04 -8.62 2.68
CA LYS A 126 21.70 -9.53 3.79
C LYS A 126 22.51 -9.31 5.08
N ASP A 127 23.78 -8.94 4.95
CA ASP A 127 24.69 -8.83 6.10
C ASP A 127 24.85 -7.38 6.59
N ARG A 128 24.01 -6.48 6.11
CA ARG A 128 24.09 -5.08 6.49
C ARG A 128 23.50 -4.87 7.88
N ARG A 129 24.29 -4.35 8.81
CA ARG A 129 23.80 -3.82 10.07
C ARG A 129 23.09 -2.49 9.79
N ILE A 130 21.90 -2.34 10.33
CA ILE A 130 21.05 -1.15 10.24
C ILE A 130 20.98 -0.52 11.63
N ASP A 131 21.52 0.68 11.77
CA ASP A 131 21.42 1.47 13.01
C ASP A 131 20.33 2.57 12.80
N GLY A 132 19.16 2.30 13.31
CA GLY A 132 17.95 3.13 13.16
C GLY A 132 17.15 2.81 11.90
N TYR A 133 15.82 2.72 12.10
CA TYR A 133 14.83 2.38 11.07
C TYR A 133 13.66 3.36 11.06
N PHE A 134 13.19 3.74 9.88
CA PHE A 134 12.04 4.62 9.70
C PHE A 134 11.03 4.03 8.72
N GLU A 135 9.86 3.64 9.22
CA GLU A 135 8.75 3.10 8.44
C GLU A 135 7.71 4.18 8.15
N VAL A 136 7.48 4.49 6.88
CA VAL A 136 6.56 5.53 6.43
C VAL A 136 5.29 4.92 5.84
N GLY A 137 4.15 5.38 6.32
CA GLY A 137 2.82 5.01 5.82
C GLY A 137 2.30 3.70 6.41
N SER A 138 2.86 3.24 7.50
CA SER A 138 2.35 2.08 8.24
C SER A 138 2.57 2.25 9.74
N ASN A 139 1.98 1.36 10.50
CA ASN A 139 1.96 1.41 11.96
C ASN A 139 2.97 0.44 12.61
N GLY A 140 4.13 0.21 11.99
CA GLY A 140 5.14 -0.76 12.42
C GLY A 140 4.86 -2.17 11.89
N ARG A 141 4.25 -2.28 10.71
CA ARG A 141 3.85 -3.57 10.11
C ARG A 141 5.03 -4.42 9.68
N PHE A 142 6.11 -3.80 9.21
CA PHE A 142 7.18 -4.51 8.51
C PHE A 142 8.44 -4.73 9.36
N LEU A 143 8.60 -4.01 10.48
CA LEU A 143 9.79 -4.06 11.31
C LEU A 143 10.14 -5.49 11.79
N ASP A 144 9.15 -6.24 12.27
CA ASP A 144 9.34 -7.62 12.74
C ASP A 144 9.87 -8.55 11.63
N SER A 145 9.28 -8.46 10.43
CA SER A 145 9.71 -9.28 9.29
C SER A 145 11.08 -8.88 8.74
N LEU A 146 11.43 -7.60 8.80
CA LEU A 146 12.77 -7.13 8.43
C LEU A 146 13.83 -7.59 9.43
N GLU A 147 13.52 -7.60 10.74
CA GLU A 147 14.43 -8.06 11.79
C GLU A 147 14.72 -9.57 11.74
N GLU A 148 13.88 -10.36 11.07
CA GLU A 148 14.18 -11.77 10.82
C GLU A 148 15.40 -11.96 9.90
N HIS A 149 15.75 -10.95 9.10
CA HIS A 149 16.77 -11.02 8.06
C HIS A 149 17.86 -9.95 8.16
N LEU A 150 17.60 -8.84 8.87
CA LEU A 150 18.52 -7.72 9.04
C LEU A 150 18.80 -7.50 10.53
N ASP A 151 20.05 -7.19 10.87
CA ASP A 151 20.44 -6.75 12.23
C ASP A 151 20.02 -5.28 12.39
N ILE A 152 18.76 -5.05 12.77
CA ILE A 152 18.21 -3.71 13.01
C ILE A 152 18.39 -3.35 14.48
N ALA A 153 19.21 -2.33 14.74
CA ALA A 153 19.49 -1.78 16.06
C ALA A 153 19.14 -0.28 16.11
N GLY A 154 19.29 0.33 17.28
CA GLY A 154 19.03 1.76 17.48
C GLY A 154 17.54 2.09 17.52
N ASP A 155 17.22 3.35 17.23
CA ASP A 155 15.85 3.86 17.29
C ASP A 155 15.03 3.45 16.07
N SER A 156 13.78 3.07 16.29
CA SER A 156 12.83 2.80 15.23
C SER A 156 11.67 3.78 15.32
N PHE A 157 11.26 4.31 14.16
CA PHE A 157 10.15 5.24 14.02
C PHE A 157 9.11 4.69 13.04
N SER A 158 7.82 4.90 13.35
CA SER A 158 6.72 4.60 12.45
C SER A 158 5.89 5.84 12.20
N MET A 159 5.70 6.21 10.94
CA MET A 159 4.91 7.36 10.54
C MET A 159 3.60 6.92 9.91
N ASN A 160 2.49 7.38 10.47
CA ASN A 160 1.15 7.09 9.97
C ASN A 160 0.17 8.21 10.39
N ASP A 161 -1.05 8.19 9.85
CA ASP A 161 -2.11 9.13 10.23
C ASP A 161 -2.57 8.96 11.69
N ARG A 162 -2.48 7.75 12.21
CA ARG A 162 -2.91 7.41 13.57
C ARG A 162 -1.79 6.70 14.32
N ALA A 163 -1.68 7.03 15.60
CA ALA A 163 -0.81 6.30 16.49
C ALA A 163 -1.27 4.83 16.60
N PRO A 164 -0.35 3.86 16.47
CA PRO A 164 -0.65 2.46 16.66
C PRO A 164 -1.12 2.19 18.08
N THR A 165 -2.10 1.29 18.23
CA THR A 165 -2.58 0.86 19.54
C THR A 165 -2.36 -0.64 19.73
N TYR A 166 -2.68 -1.15 20.94
CA TYR A 166 -2.69 -2.59 21.24
C TYR A 166 -4.12 -3.16 21.18
N SER A 167 -5.04 -2.48 20.48
CA SER A 167 -6.34 -3.07 20.19
C SER A 167 -6.19 -4.31 19.31
N LEU A 168 -7.13 -5.24 19.43
CA LEU A 168 -7.10 -6.46 18.60
C LEU A 168 -7.07 -6.11 17.09
N VAL A 169 -7.77 -5.05 16.71
CA VAL A 169 -7.79 -4.55 15.31
C VAL A 169 -6.39 -4.13 14.86
N ASP A 170 -5.71 -3.29 15.61
CA ASP A 170 -4.37 -2.81 15.25
C ASP A 170 -3.32 -3.91 15.29
N VAL A 171 -3.43 -4.86 16.24
CA VAL A 171 -2.53 -6.01 16.31
C VAL A 171 -2.69 -6.92 15.09
N LEU A 172 -3.93 -7.17 14.67
CA LEU A 172 -4.20 -7.95 13.46
C LEU A 172 -3.76 -7.21 12.20
N ASP A 173 -3.95 -5.89 12.13
CA ASP A 173 -3.51 -5.06 11.00
C ASP A 173 -1.98 -5.07 10.84
N ARG A 174 -1.24 -5.00 11.92
CA ARG A 174 0.22 -5.12 11.89
C ARG A 174 0.69 -6.56 11.66
N GLY A 175 -0.09 -7.54 12.09
CA GLY A 175 0.32 -8.94 12.15
C GLY A 175 1.41 -9.21 13.20
N GLN A 176 1.56 -8.29 14.21
CA GLN A 176 2.54 -8.41 15.30
C GLN A 176 2.17 -7.53 16.51
N ILE A 177 2.73 -7.80 17.69
CA ILE A 177 2.32 -7.17 18.95
C ILE A 177 3.32 -6.09 19.40
N THR A 178 4.62 -6.32 19.29
CA THR A 178 5.63 -5.61 20.10
C THR A 178 6.51 -4.61 19.37
N LYS A 179 6.70 -4.74 18.06
CA LYS A 179 7.68 -3.97 17.28
C LYS A 179 7.02 -2.79 16.55
N ILE A 180 6.73 -1.71 17.26
CA ILE A 180 5.95 -0.59 16.70
C ILE A 180 6.84 0.59 16.30
N GLY A 181 7.94 0.81 17.00
CA GLY A 181 8.73 2.04 16.89
C GLY A 181 8.08 3.25 17.56
N ALA A 182 8.79 4.36 17.67
CA ALA A 182 8.24 5.62 18.13
C ALA A 182 7.33 6.22 17.05
N PHE A 183 6.11 6.59 17.44
CA PHE A 183 5.12 7.12 16.50
C PHE A 183 5.44 8.56 16.09
N VAL A 184 5.30 8.82 14.79
CA VAL A 184 5.37 10.14 14.17
C VAL A 184 4.09 10.35 13.36
N ALA A 185 3.38 11.46 13.61
CA ALA A 185 2.17 11.74 12.85
C ALA A 185 2.50 12.13 11.40
N LEU A 186 1.86 11.47 10.42
CA LEU A 186 1.99 11.81 9.00
C LEU A 186 1.41 13.20 8.70
N ASN A 187 0.39 13.59 9.45
CA ASN A 187 -0.21 14.91 9.43
C ASN A 187 -0.49 15.43 8.01
N ASP A 188 -1.11 14.58 7.20
CA ASP A 188 -1.47 14.87 5.81
C ASP A 188 -0.24 15.24 4.93
N TYR A 189 0.87 14.52 5.13
CA TYR A 189 2.19 14.72 4.48
C TYR A 189 2.86 16.06 4.82
N ARG A 190 2.39 16.76 5.83
CA ARG A 190 3.03 17.98 6.33
C ARG A 190 4.07 17.63 7.39
N PRO A 191 5.22 18.32 7.42
CA PRO A 191 6.43 17.77 7.98
C PRO A 191 6.47 17.68 9.51
N ALA A 192 5.79 16.68 10.07
CA ALA A 192 6.18 16.16 11.38
C ALA A 192 7.58 15.48 11.33
N ILE A 193 8.05 15.11 10.13
CA ILE A 193 9.42 14.61 9.90
C ILE A 193 10.48 15.58 10.43
N ALA A 194 10.22 16.87 10.45
CA ALA A 194 11.13 17.87 11.02
C ALA A 194 11.40 17.68 12.52
N GLU A 195 10.55 16.96 13.24
CA GLU A 195 10.72 16.63 14.66
C GLU A 195 11.65 15.44 14.88
N LEU A 196 11.94 14.64 13.83
CA LEU A 196 12.85 13.52 13.92
C LEU A 196 14.32 13.99 13.91
N PRO A 197 15.19 13.30 14.65
CA PRO A 197 16.62 13.62 14.64
C PRO A 197 17.20 13.45 13.23
N LYS A 198 17.93 14.47 12.75
CA LYS A 198 18.63 14.39 11.47
C LYS A 198 19.76 13.37 11.52
N ASN A 199 19.98 12.66 10.40
CA ASN A 199 21.03 11.64 10.28
C ASN A 199 20.97 10.59 11.40
N SER A 200 19.78 10.10 11.74
CA SER A 200 19.55 9.18 12.85
C SER A 200 19.28 7.74 12.42
N VAL A 201 18.91 7.50 11.14
CA VAL A 201 18.56 6.15 10.67
C VAL A 201 19.38 5.74 9.44
N ASP A 202 19.65 4.45 9.32
CA ASP A 202 20.32 3.86 8.16
C ASP A 202 19.35 3.35 7.10
N LEU A 203 18.09 3.06 7.48
CA LEU A 203 17.07 2.55 6.58
C LEU A 203 15.74 3.29 6.78
N ALA A 204 15.19 3.76 5.68
CA ALA A 204 13.79 4.20 5.61
C ALA A 204 13.03 3.37 4.56
N THR A 205 11.76 3.06 4.83
CA THR A 205 10.88 2.34 3.89
C THR A 205 9.59 3.12 3.64
N VAL A 206 9.16 3.15 2.37
CA VAL A 206 7.89 3.72 1.91
C VAL A 206 7.20 2.67 1.04
N PHE A 207 6.47 1.73 1.67
CA PHE A 207 5.83 0.63 0.95
C PHE A 207 4.43 0.94 0.45
N ILE A 208 3.85 2.06 0.88
CA ILE A 208 2.54 2.55 0.41
C ILE A 208 2.61 3.37 -0.89
N GLY A 209 3.83 3.73 -1.33
CA GLY A 209 4.06 4.58 -2.49
C GLY A 209 3.88 6.09 -2.25
N PHE A 210 4.53 6.88 -3.09
CA PHE A 210 4.40 8.34 -3.09
C PHE A 210 3.19 8.85 -3.88
N HIS A 211 2.45 7.98 -4.56
CA HIS A 211 1.25 8.38 -5.29
C HIS A 211 0.13 8.88 -4.37
N HIS A 212 0.14 8.53 -3.09
CA HIS A 212 -0.76 9.09 -2.08
C HIS A 212 -0.33 10.47 -1.57
N CYS A 213 0.94 10.85 -1.75
CA CYS A 213 1.45 12.15 -1.32
C CYS A 213 0.96 13.26 -2.27
N PRO A 214 0.43 14.38 -1.76
CA PRO A 214 0.10 15.55 -2.56
C PRO A 214 1.29 15.99 -3.42
N ILE A 215 1.03 16.34 -4.68
CA ILE A 215 2.10 16.65 -5.64
C ILE A 215 2.95 17.83 -5.17
N ASP A 216 2.30 18.85 -4.62
CA ASP A 216 2.92 20.07 -4.10
C ASP A 216 3.73 19.88 -2.82
N LEU A 217 3.47 18.81 -2.07
CA LEU A 217 4.21 18.47 -0.83
C LEU A 217 5.31 17.42 -1.04
N ARG A 218 5.33 16.77 -2.20
CA ARG A 218 6.14 15.56 -2.44
C ARG A 218 7.65 15.83 -2.31
N GLU A 219 8.13 16.96 -2.83
CA GLU A 219 9.55 17.32 -2.72
C GLU A 219 9.97 17.61 -1.28
N GLU A 220 9.13 18.34 -0.54
CA GLU A 220 9.38 18.64 0.87
C GLU A 220 9.37 17.37 1.73
N PHE A 221 8.40 16.49 1.48
CA PHE A 221 8.27 15.22 2.19
C PHE A 221 9.48 14.30 1.95
N ILE A 222 9.91 14.14 0.70
CA ILE A 222 11.12 13.40 0.33
C ILE A 222 12.37 14.03 0.98
N GLY A 223 12.46 15.36 0.98
CA GLY A 223 13.53 16.10 1.64
C GLY A 223 13.61 15.81 3.14
N GLY A 224 12.44 15.74 3.80
CA GLY A 224 12.34 15.35 5.20
C GLY A 224 12.86 13.93 5.47
N ILE A 225 12.45 12.96 4.66
CA ILE A 225 12.96 11.58 4.76
C ILE A 225 14.48 11.56 4.56
N ARG A 226 14.98 12.29 3.55
CA ARG A 226 16.42 12.40 3.32
C ARG A 226 17.18 12.97 4.52
N ASP A 227 16.62 13.98 5.18
CA ASP A 227 17.27 14.62 6.33
C ASP A 227 17.41 13.67 7.53
N VAL A 228 16.46 12.78 7.74
CA VAL A 228 16.50 11.76 8.80
C VAL A 228 17.52 10.66 8.49
N LEU A 229 17.70 10.28 7.23
CA LEU A 229 18.68 9.30 6.80
C LEU A 229 20.11 9.80 7.01
N ARG A 230 20.99 8.90 7.45
CA ARG A 230 22.46 9.14 7.44
C ARG A 230 22.98 9.18 6.01
N LEU A 231 24.13 9.79 5.81
CA LEU A 231 24.87 9.73 4.54
C LEU A 231 25.15 8.26 4.18
N GLY A 232 24.82 7.85 2.98
CA GLY A 232 24.86 6.45 2.56
C GLY A 232 23.71 5.58 3.09
N GLY A 233 22.76 6.17 3.82
CA GLY A 233 21.54 5.52 4.29
C GLY A 233 20.64 5.14 3.13
N ALA A 234 19.86 4.06 3.32
CA ALA A 234 18.99 3.46 2.32
C ALA A 234 17.54 3.96 2.45
N LEU A 235 16.95 4.35 1.33
CA LEU A 235 15.51 4.54 1.18
C LEU A 235 14.96 3.45 0.24
N VAL A 236 14.12 2.57 0.76
CA VAL A 236 13.44 1.55 -0.04
C VAL A 236 12.02 2.01 -0.31
N VAL A 237 11.67 2.13 -1.59
CA VAL A 237 10.37 2.62 -2.04
C VAL A 237 9.67 1.55 -2.86
N ARG A 238 8.39 1.34 -2.60
CA ARG A 238 7.50 0.55 -3.45
C ARG A 238 6.47 1.45 -4.08
N ASP A 239 6.35 1.41 -5.42
CA ASP A 239 5.33 2.17 -6.13
C ASP A 239 4.99 1.54 -7.49
N HIS A 240 3.82 1.90 -8.03
CA HIS A 240 3.34 1.40 -9.31
C HIS A 240 3.96 2.15 -10.49
N ASP A 241 4.27 1.45 -11.58
CA ASP A 241 4.70 2.06 -12.84
C ASP A 241 3.50 2.36 -13.75
N ALA A 242 2.76 3.40 -13.45
CA ALA A 242 1.61 3.83 -14.24
C ALA A 242 2.05 4.64 -15.49
N HIS A 243 2.76 3.98 -16.42
CA HIS A 243 3.43 4.61 -17.55
C HIS A 243 2.52 4.91 -18.75
N ASP A 244 1.32 4.32 -18.79
CA ASP A 244 0.30 4.58 -19.82
C ASP A 244 -1.12 4.54 -19.22
N GLU A 245 -2.14 4.88 -20.05
CA GLU A 245 -3.54 4.90 -19.63
C GLU A 245 -4.03 3.52 -19.17
N ARG A 246 -3.62 2.46 -19.85
CA ARG A 246 -4.01 1.09 -19.51
C ARG A 246 -3.49 0.73 -18.13
N MET A 247 -2.22 0.98 -17.86
CA MET A 247 -1.63 0.70 -16.54
C MET A 247 -2.22 1.61 -15.46
N TRP A 248 -2.47 2.87 -15.76
CA TRP A 248 -3.16 3.78 -14.86
C TRP A 248 -4.53 3.22 -14.45
N ARG A 249 -5.32 2.72 -15.41
CA ARG A 249 -6.65 2.12 -15.18
C ARG A 249 -6.54 0.82 -14.38
N MET A 250 -5.55 -0.01 -14.67
CA MET A 250 -5.28 -1.25 -13.95
C MET A 250 -4.99 -0.98 -12.47
N VAL A 251 -4.10 -0.04 -12.18
CA VAL A 251 -3.74 0.36 -10.82
C VAL A 251 -4.93 1.02 -10.11
N ALA A 252 -5.67 1.89 -10.79
CA ALA A 252 -6.86 2.53 -10.22
C ALA A 252 -7.92 1.49 -9.83
N LEU A 253 -8.20 0.51 -10.70
CA LEU A 253 -9.12 -0.58 -10.39
C LEU A 253 -8.63 -1.46 -9.24
N ALA A 254 -7.31 -1.71 -9.17
CA ALA A 254 -6.74 -2.45 -8.04
C ALA A 254 -7.00 -1.75 -6.70
N HIS A 255 -6.88 -0.42 -6.64
CA HIS A 255 -7.23 0.37 -5.46
C HIS A 255 -8.73 0.35 -5.17
N ASP A 256 -9.59 0.47 -6.21
CA ASP A 256 -11.05 0.38 -6.04
C ASP A 256 -11.44 -0.97 -5.43
N VAL A 257 -10.91 -2.07 -5.96
CA VAL A 257 -11.21 -3.43 -5.47
C VAL A 257 -10.61 -3.67 -4.09
N PHE A 258 -9.42 -3.13 -3.80
CA PHE A 258 -8.82 -3.23 -2.47
C PHE A 258 -9.69 -2.53 -1.40
N ASN A 259 -10.08 -1.28 -1.64
CA ASN A 259 -10.96 -0.53 -0.74
C ASN A 259 -12.34 -1.20 -0.60
N MET A 260 -12.91 -1.68 -1.70
CA MET A 260 -14.16 -2.42 -1.71
C MET A 260 -14.08 -3.69 -0.85
N GLY A 261 -13.03 -4.48 -1.01
CA GLY A 261 -12.82 -5.73 -0.29
C GLY A 261 -12.52 -5.55 1.18
N THR A 262 -11.91 -4.43 1.56
CA THR A 262 -11.67 -4.03 2.96
C THR A 262 -12.83 -3.26 3.58
N GLN A 263 -13.99 -3.23 2.89
CA GLN A 263 -15.25 -2.63 3.36
C GLN A 263 -15.20 -1.10 3.54
N GLU A 264 -14.31 -0.42 2.83
CA GLU A 264 -14.34 1.04 2.78
C GLU A 264 -15.56 1.52 1.96
N THR A 265 -16.10 2.69 2.32
CA THR A 265 -17.23 3.26 1.58
C THR A 265 -16.79 3.78 0.22
N TRP A 266 -17.73 3.88 -0.74
CA TRP A 266 -17.44 4.55 -2.01
C TRP A 266 -16.95 5.98 -1.81
N ASP A 267 -17.53 6.73 -0.86
CA ASP A 267 -17.12 8.09 -0.56
C ASP A 267 -15.67 8.20 -0.08
N TYR A 268 -15.17 7.19 0.66
CA TYR A 268 -13.77 7.07 1.02
C TYR A 268 -12.93 6.78 -0.22
N ASN A 269 -13.29 5.75 -0.99
CA ASN A 269 -12.61 5.34 -2.20
C ASN A 269 -12.48 6.47 -3.23
N ALA A 270 -13.56 7.21 -3.47
CA ALA A 270 -13.58 8.33 -4.41
C ALA A 270 -12.75 9.54 -3.97
N ARG A 271 -12.50 9.69 -2.67
CA ARG A 271 -11.69 10.79 -2.10
C ARG A 271 -10.23 10.42 -1.87
N GLU A 272 -9.87 9.15 -1.99
CA GLU A 272 -8.50 8.71 -1.85
C GLU A 272 -7.60 9.37 -2.90
N ARG A 273 -6.46 9.90 -2.46
CA ARG A 273 -5.47 10.49 -3.38
C ARG A 273 -4.78 9.39 -4.16
N ARG A 274 -4.75 9.54 -5.49
CA ARG A 274 -4.19 8.56 -6.42
C ARG A 274 -3.46 9.29 -7.55
N HIS A 275 -2.38 9.95 -7.21
CA HIS A 275 -1.55 10.67 -8.18
C HIS A 275 -0.56 9.70 -8.82
N PHE A 276 -1.05 8.69 -9.53
CA PHE A 276 -0.22 7.72 -10.23
C PHE A 276 0.63 8.38 -11.31
N TYR A 277 1.80 7.83 -11.53
CA TYR A 277 2.80 8.37 -12.47
C TYR A 277 3.72 7.24 -12.96
N PRO A 278 4.45 7.47 -14.09
CA PRO A 278 5.56 6.61 -14.48
C PRO A 278 6.67 6.63 -13.41
N LEU A 279 7.26 5.49 -13.09
CA LEU A 279 8.34 5.41 -12.10
C LEU A 279 9.56 6.27 -12.46
N ASP A 280 9.78 6.58 -13.74
CA ASP A 280 10.84 7.52 -14.16
C ASP A 280 10.60 8.95 -13.62
N THR A 281 9.34 9.34 -13.40
CA THR A 281 9.00 10.61 -12.72
C THR A 281 9.47 10.59 -11.26
N LEU A 282 9.18 9.52 -10.54
CA LEU A 282 9.64 9.34 -9.16
C LEU A 282 11.15 9.28 -9.08
N HIS A 283 11.79 8.51 -9.99
CA HIS A 283 13.25 8.43 -10.09
C HIS A 283 13.88 9.82 -10.26
N GLY A 284 13.36 10.62 -11.20
CA GLY A 284 13.85 11.99 -11.43
C GLY A 284 13.68 12.87 -10.17
N LEU A 285 12.57 12.75 -9.46
CA LEU A 285 12.31 13.49 -8.24
C LEU A 285 13.29 13.11 -7.11
N LEU A 286 13.46 11.82 -6.82
CA LEU A 286 14.39 11.33 -5.81
C LEU A 286 15.84 11.70 -6.12
N THR A 287 16.26 11.63 -7.39
CA THR A 287 17.60 12.03 -7.82
C THR A 287 17.84 13.51 -7.59
N ARG A 288 16.88 14.37 -7.96
CA ARG A 288 16.99 15.83 -7.67
C ARG A 288 16.98 16.13 -6.18
N SER A 289 16.35 15.29 -5.39
CA SER A 289 16.34 15.40 -3.92
C SER A 289 17.61 14.87 -3.25
N GLY A 290 18.64 14.47 -4.02
CA GLY A 290 19.95 14.06 -3.49
C GLY A 290 20.06 12.57 -3.17
N PHE A 291 19.28 11.73 -3.85
CA PHE A 291 19.42 10.28 -3.79
C PHE A 291 20.10 9.72 -5.04
N ARG A 292 20.73 8.55 -4.90
CA ARG A 292 21.29 7.76 -6.00
C ARG A 292 20.66 6.36 -5.99
N THR A 293 20.57 5.72 -7.16
CA THR A 293 20.11 4.34 -7.31
C THR A 293 20.95 3.63 -8.37
N ASP A 294 21.00 2.31 -8.32
CA ASP A 294 21.55 1.45 -9.38
C ASP A 294 20.51 1.12 -10.46
N GLY A 295 19.27 1.58 -10.29
CA GLY A 295 18.17 1.39 -11.22
C GLY A 295 17.47 0.03 -11.13
N ARG A 296 17.88 -0.87 -10.22
CA ARG A 296 17.20 -2.15 -10.04
C ARG A 296 15.77 -1.93 -9.54
N ARG A 297 14.86 -2.72 -10.14
CA ARG A 297 13.43 -2.78 -9.76
C ARG A 297 13.08 -4.25 -9.49
N LEU A 298 12.53 -4.54 -8.32
CA LEU A 298 12.04 -5.85 -7.97
C LEU A 298 10.50 -5.83 -8.02
N LEU A 299 9.93 -6.74 -8.80
CA LEU A 299 8.48 -6.92 -8.92
C LEU A 299 8.04 -8.09 -8.04
N GLN A 300 6.83 -8.01 -7.52
CA GLN A 300 6.19 -9.19 -6.95
C GLN A 300 5.73 -10.10 -8.08
N ASP A 301 6.04 -11.39 -7.99
CA ASP A 301 5.63 -12.36 -8.99
C ASP A 301 4.11 -12.37 -9.19
N GLY A 302 3.69 -12.26 -10.45
CA GLY A 302 2.30 -12.27 -10.84
C GLY A 302 1.51 -11.01 -10.49
N ASP A 303 2.17 -9.90 -10.13
CA ASP A 303 1.52 -8.60 -9.92
C ASP A 303 1.43 -7.81 -11.25
N PRO A 304 0.22 -7.72 -11.86
CA PRO A 304 0.04 -7.00 -13.12
C PRO A 304 0.04 -5.47 -12.95
N THR A 305 0.04 -4.97 -11.72
CA THR A 305 0.01 -3.52 -11.43
C THR A 305 1.40 -2.89 -11.44
N LEU A 306 2.44 -3.68 -11.79
CA LEU A 306 3.84 -3.27 -11.86
C LEU A 306 4.32 -2.53 -10.59
N ASN A 307 3.87 -3.00 -9.41
CA ASN A 307 4.25 -2.41 -8.13
C ASN A 307 5.67 -2.82 -7.77
N SER A 308 6.63 -1.94 -8.07
CA SER A 308 8.06 -2.22 -8.01
C SER A 308 8.68 -1.75 -6.71
N LEU A 309 9.55 -2.57 -6.12
CA LEU A 309 10.43 -2.19 -5.02
C LEU A 309 11.77 -1.71 -5.56
N MET A 310 12.25 -0.56 -5.07
CA MET A 310 13.45 0.13 -5.55
C MET A 310 14.28 0.61 -4.38
N LEU A 311 15.60 0.60 -4.53
CA LEU A 311 16.55 1.14 -3.57
C LEU A 311 17.11 2.48 -4.03
N TYR A 312 17.14 3.43 -3.11
CA TYR A 312 17.81 4.72 -3.25
C TYR A 312 18.75 4.92 -2.06
N THR A 313 19.91 5.51 -2.31
CA THR A 313 20.92 5.79 -1.28
C THR A 313 21.10 7.29 -1.15
N LYS A 314 21.09 7.84 0.06
CA LYS A 314 21.38 9.25 0.31
C LYS A 314 22.81 9.57 -0.11
N ALA A 315 22.96 10.52 -1.04
CA ALA A 315 24.24 10.97 -1.59
C ALA A 315 24.86 12.10 -0.76
#